data_3621fee9547f730729912bbb7b45e630
#
_entry.id   3621fee9547f730729912bbb7b45e630
#
_cell.length_a   1.000
_cell.length_b   1.000
_cell.length_c   1.000
_cell.angle_alpha   90.00
_cell.angle_beta   90.00
_cell.angle_gamma   90.00
#
_symmetry.space_group_name_H-M   'P 1'
#
loop_
_entity.id
_entity.type
_entity.pdbx_description
1 polymer ?
#
loop_
_entity_poly.entity_id
_entity_poly.type
_entity_poly.pdbx_seq_one_letter_code
_entity_poly.pdbx_strand_id
1 'polypeptide(L)'
;MVIYPCPSDPFKSCRANGGDSDAQLLASKLLEHPEPYRPLAPYLSHSTNPEDPIPLLASSVLTSLLSAAQLQSPRSDQKTEEALTQLYKYLSTLTKSQDSGLQDIAVQEYSALLRTRKAREIFWKLREETVNPLFDILRTAVGVSKENDSTLRNGGSSIRTTTESGLSGLVGLQLLYHVLLAIWQLSFEASLIGKGLETEQELIPLYTHLLRLSPKEKTTRLLLSTLLNLLSAPSNKSTLLPIATTARLPALLANLKGRHLTDPDLLEDLKALTDMLDEYTSSQTTFDEYAAEVNSGRLRWSPPHRDTTFWRENARNILENEGGALPKKLQEIMGKSWDDNKQVLAIACNDVGCLVKNAPDRRSVLEKLGIKGRVMELMTDKDEGVRWESLRAVGEWMKYSFEE
;
A
#
# COMPACT_ATOMS: atom_id res chain seq x y z
N MET A 1 23.46 -12.67 -2.57
CA MET A 1 22.92 -12.05 -1.34
C MET A 1 23.73 -10.78 -1.12
N VAL A 2 23.34 -9.71 -1.81
CA VAL A 2 23.99 -8.40 -1.67
C VAL A 2 23.29 -7.71 -0.50
N ILE A 3 23.98 -7.68 0.64
CA ILE A 3 23.58 -6.88 1.79
C ILE A 3 23.95 -5.45 1.42
N TYR A 4 22.98 -4.64 0.99
CA TYR A 4 23.19 -3.20 0.87
C TYR A 4 23.56 -2.66 2.25
N PRO A 5 24.66 -1.92 2.39
CA PRO A 5 24.94 -1.23 3.63
C PRO A 5 23.82 -0.24 3.90
N CYS A 6 23.37 -0.19 5.13
CA CYS A 6 22.39 0.77 5.63
C CYS A 6 22.79 2.17 5.13
N PRO A 7 21.89 2.89 4.41
CA PRO A 7 22.21 4.25 3.98
C PRO A 7 22.60 5.06 5.19
N SER A 8 23.57 5.96 5.01
CA SER A 8 24.09 6.82 6.07
C SER A 8 22.95 7.42 6.88
N ASP A 9 22.92 7.04 8.16
CA ASP A 9 21.90 7.42 9.15
C ASP A 9 21.53 8.90 9.01
N PRO A 10 20.30 9.26 8.57
CA PRO A 10 19.90 10.65 8.43
C PRO A 10 19.92 11.43 9.75
N PHE A 11 20.11 10.72 10.87
CA PHE A 11 20.27 11.30 12.21
C PHE A 11 21.72 11.61 12.59
N LYS A 12 22.71 11.37 11.74
CA LYS A 12 24.10 11.77 12.05
C LYS A 12 24.28 13.26 12.25
N SER A 13 23.44 14.09 11.68
CA SER A 13 23.50 15.55 11.84
C SER A 13 22.91 16.10 13.14
N CYS A 14 22.15 15.30 13.91
CA CYS A 14 21.54 15.71 15.18
C CYS A 14 22.36 15.30 16.41
N ARG A 15 23.56 14.72 16.24
CA ARG A 15 24.40 14.24 17.36
C ARG A 15 25.38 15.24 17.93
N ALA A 16 25.07 16.50 17.98
CA ALA A 16 25.97 17.51 18.52
C ALA A 16 25.34 18.34 19.64
N ASN A 17 24.92 17.69 20.75
CA ASN A 17 24.69 18.45 21.99
C ASN A 17 24.97 17.54 23.21
N GLY A 18 25.80 18.02 24.13
CA GLY A 18 26.27 17.29 25.32
C GLY A 18 25.20 16.82 26.32
N GLY A 19 23.91 17.13 26.13
CA GLY A 19 22.79 16.57 26.89
C GLY A 19 22.45 15.11 26.54
N ASP A 20 22.87 14.63 25.38
CA ASP A 20 22.57 13.27 24.91
C ASP A 20 23.35 12.17 25.68
N SER A 21 24.55 12.50 26.19
CA SER A 21 25.40 11.53 26.90
C SER A 21 24.85 11.23 28.29
N ASP A 22 24.33 12.23 28.98
CA ASP A 22 23.82 12.08 30.35
C ASP A 22 22.47 11.34 30.36
N ALA A 23 21.63 11.60 29.36
CA ALA A 23 20.38 10.87 29.15
C ALA A 23 20.65 9.39 28.83
N GLN A 24 21.64 9.10 27.99
CA GLN A 24 22.07 7.73 27.67
C GLN A 24 22.67 7.00 28.88
N LEU A 25 23.47 7.71 29.69
CA LEU A 25 24.03 7.15 30.91
C LEU A 25 22.93 6.84 31.93
N LEU A 26 21.97 7.72 32.12
CA LEU A 26 20.82 7.50 32.99
C LEU A 26 19.98 6.31 32.49
N ALA A 27 19.70 6.25 31.22
CA ALA A 27 18.97 5.12 30.64
C ALA A 27 19.71 3.80 30.84
N SER A 28 21.02 3.77 30.66
CA SER A 28 21.84 2.56 30.91
C SER A 28 21.72 2.08 32.37
N LYS A 29 21.81 2.99 33.31
CA LYS A 29 21.69 2.67 34.76
C LYS A 29 20.27 2.18 35.11
N LEU A 30 19.26 2.75 34.55
CA LEU A 30 17.87 2.31 34.75
C LEU A 30 17.63 0.91 34.15
N LEU A 31 18.27 0.59 33.04
CA LEU A 31 18.20 -0.74 32.40
C LEU A 31 18.93 -1.83 33.17
N GLU A 32 19.85 -1.49 34.10
CA GLU A 32 20.49 -2.47 35.02
C GLU A 32 19.48 -3.01 36.06
N HIS A 33 18.33 -2.32 36.25
CA HIS A 33 17.31 -2.79 37.20
C HIS A 33 16.61 -4.05 36.65
N PRO A 34 16.30 -5.04 37.50
CA PRO A 34 15.67 -6.30 37.07
C PRO A 34 14.32 -6.10 36.32
N GLU A 35 13.60 -5.03 36.62
CA GLU A 35 12.31 -4.69 36.00
C GLU A 35 12.25 -3.19 35.62
N PRO A 36 12.98 -2.76 34.57
CA PRO A 36 13.16 -1.35 34.28
C PRO A 36 11.87 -0.67 33.79
N TYR A 37 10.95 -1.40 33.21
CA TYR A 37 9.72 -0.86 32.61
C TYR A 37 8.51 -0.89 33.56
N ARG A 38 8.52 -1.78 34.56
CA ARG A 38 7.41 -2.00 35.49
C ARG A 38 6.94 -0.73 36.22
N PRO A 39 7.81 0.19 36.68
CA PRO A 39 7.38 1.40 37.33
C PRO A 39 6.56 2.34 36.45
N LEU A 40 6.76 2.30 35.12
CA LEU A 40 6.16 3.23 34.16
C LEU A 40 4.92 2.66 33.47
N ALA A 41 4.87 1.34 33.26
CA ALA A 41 3.78 0.69 32.54
C ALA A 41 2.35 0.97 33.09
N PRO A 42 2.10 1.03 34.41
CA PRO A 42 0.79 1.35 34.94
C PRO A 42 0.28 2.74 34.59
N TYR A 43 1.21 3.70 34.40
CA TYR A 43 0.84 5.08 34.06
C TYR A 43 0.29 5.23 32.64
N LEU A 44 0.58 4.30 31.74
CA LEU A 44 -0.02 4.29 30.40
C LEU A 44 -1.54 4.10 30.43
N SER A 45 -2.05 3.46 31.48
CA SER A 45 -3.50 3.24 31.68
C SER A 45 -4.09 4.17 32.74
N HIS A 46 -3.36 5.20 33.18
CA HIS A 46 -3.79 6.08 34.28
C HIS A 46 -5.07 6.84 33.94
N SER A 47 -5.24 7.20 32.67
CA SER A 47 -6.40 7.96 32.21
C SER A 47 -6.83 7.49 30.83
N THR A 48 -8.13 7.60 30.54
CA THR A 48 -8.69 7.41 29.19
C THR A 48 -8.68 8.72 28.38
N ASN A 49 -8.35 9.85 29.03
CA ASN A 49 -8.20 11.12 28.34
C ASN A 49 -6.85 11.18 27.59
N PRO A 50 -6.84 11.28 26.25
CA PRO A 50 -5.59 11.31 25.47
C PRO A 50 -4.72 12.55 25.76
N GLU A 51 -5.29 13.62 26.32
CA GLU A 51 -4.57 14.85 26.67
C GLU A 51 -3.97 14.83 28.09
N ASP A 52 -4.17 13.75 28.84
CA ASP A 52 -3.60 13.62 30.19
C ASP A 52 -2.07 13.59 30.10
N PRO A 53 -1.35 14.52 30.79
CA PRO A 53 0.10 14.59 30.73
C PRO A 53 0.81 13.38 31.35
N ILE A 54 0.17 12.65 32.26
CA ILE A 54 0.82 11.53 32.97
C ILE A 54 1.10 10.36 32.01
N PRO A 55 0.14 9.82 31.26
CA PRO A 55 0.42 8.79 30.24
C PRO A 55 1.36 9.29 29.14
N LEU A 56 1.25 10.53 28.69
CA LEU A 56 2.13 11.11 27.67
C LEU A 56 3.58 11.16 28.13
N LEU A 57 3.85 11.60 29.36
CA LEU A 57 5.21 11.61 29.91
C LEU A 57 5.73 10.18 30.13
N ALA A 58 4.88 9.28 30.62
CA ALA A 58 5.25 7.88 30.80
C ALA A 58 5.60 7.21 29.47
N SER A 59 4.85 7.48 28.39
CA SER A 59 5.14 6.95 27.05
C SER A 59 6.48 7.45 26.54
N SER A 60 6.77 8.74 26.68
CA SER A 60 8.02 9.35 26.21
C SER A 60 9.25 8.80 26.96
N VAL A 61 9.15 8.60 28.27
CA VAL A 61 10.22 7.98 29.08
C VAL A 61 10.40 6.50 28.68
N LEU A 62 9.30 5.74 28.54
CA LEU A 62 9.36 4.34 28.09
C LEU A 62 9.96 4.21 26.69
N THR A 63 9.59 5.08 25.77
CA THR A 63 10.16 5.13 24.41
C THR A 63 11.68 5.34 24.48
N SER A 64 12.14 6.26 25.32
CA SER A 64 13.57 6.53 25.50
C SER A 64 14.31 5.32 26.08
N LEU A 65 13.75 4.67 27.10
CA LEU A 65 14.35 3.47 27.73
C LEU A 65 14.37 2.28 26.74
N LEU A 66 13.27 2.02 26.04
CA LEU A 66 13.18 0.93 25.08
C LEU A 66 14.10 1.16 23.87
N SER A 67 14.21 2.39 23.39
CA SER A 67 15.17 2.75 22.34
C SER A 67 16.61 2.53 22.78
N ALA A 68 16.96 2.91 24.02
CA ALA A 68 18.29 2.66 24.59
C ALA A 68 18.57 1.16 24.76
N ALA A 69 17.60 0.39 25.24
CA ALA A 69 17.71 -1.06 25.37
C ALA A 69 17.96 -1.75 24.03
N GLN A 70 17.26 -1.32 22.97
CA GLN A 70 17.43 -1.83 21.61
C GLN A 70 18.83 -1.55 21.03
N LEU A 71 19.46 -0.45 21.42
CA LEU A 71 20.82 -0.10 21.00
C LEU A 71 21.89 -0.91 21.74
N GLN A 72 21.65 -1.23 23.02
CA GLN A 72 22.59 -1.99 23.85
C GLN A 72 22.54 -3.49 23.58
N SER A 73 21.35 -4.04 23.37
CA SER A 73 21.15 -5.46 23.11
C SER A 73 20.16 -5.66 21.96
N PRO A 74 20.62 -6.10 20.78
CA PRO A 74 19.75 -6.42 19.64
C PRO A 74 18.82 -7.61 19.92
N ARG A 75 19.10 -8.42 20.94
CA ARG A 75 18.25 -9.53 21.39
C ARG A 75 17.24 -8.99 22.39
N SER A 76 15.99 -8.92 21.96
CA SER A 76 14.88 -8.55 22.83
C SER A 76 14.61 -9.67 23.83
N ASP A 77 14.54 -9.33 25.11
CA ASP A 77 14.02 -10.21 26.14
C ASP A 77 12.50 -10.11 26.23
N GLN A 78 11.85 -11.06 26.89
CA GLN A 78 10.39 -11.11 27.00
C GLN A 78 9.82 -9.83 27.65
N LYS A 79 10.52 -9.25 28.63
CA LYS A 79 10.08 -8.02 29.32
C LYS A 79 10.05 -6.82 28.38
N THR A 80 11.06 -6.71 27.52
CA THR A 80 11.11 -5.67 26.48
C THR A 80 9.99 -5.84 25.46
N GLU A 81 9.66 -7.09 25.06
CA GLU A 81 8.56 -7.36 24.14
C GLU A 81 7.19 -7.02 24.75
N GLU A 82 6.98 -7.35 26.02
CA GLU A 82 5.76 -7.00 26.76
C GLU A 82 5.59 -5.48 26.90
N ALA A 83 6.67 -4.78 27.28
CA ALA A 83 6.68 -3.32 27.39
C ALA A 83 6.42 -2.64 26.04
N LEU A 84 7.06 -3.10 24.96
CA LEU A 84 6.80 -2.63 23.59
C LEU A 84 5.33 -2.83 23.20
N THR A 85 4.77 -4.00 23.50
CA THR A 85 3.38 -4.31 23.18
C THR A 85 2.41 -3.37 23.90
N GLN A 86 2.65 -3.11 25.18
CA GLN A 86 1.83 -2.19 25.98
C GLN A 86 1.95 -0.75 25.47
N LEU A 87 3.17 -0.31 25.17
CA LEU A 87 3.43 1.02 24.65
C LEU A 87 2.77 1.21 23.26
N TYR A 88 2.90 0.24 22.35
CA TYR A 88 2.26 0.31 21.04
C TYR A 88 0.73 0.43 21.14
N LYS A 89 0.11 -0.30 22.05
CA LYS A 89 -1.34 -0.18 22.30
C LYS A 89 -1.72 1.21 22.78
N TYR A 90 -0.96 1.78 23.73
CA TYR A 90 -1.21 3.14 24.18
C TYR A 90 -1.05 4.15 23.02
N LEU A 91 0.07 4.11 22.30
CA LEU A 91 0.33 5.02 21.17
C LEU A 91 -0.74 4.91 20.08
N SER A 92 -1.32 3.71 19.89
CA SER A 92 -2.43 3.53 18.95
C SER A 92 -3.68 4.30 19.33
N THR A 93 -3.90 4.60 20.61
CA THR A 93 -5.01 5.46 21.04
C THR A 93 -4.77 6.91 20.64
N LEU A 94 -3.51 7.37 20.73
CA LEU A 94 -3.12 8.73 20.33
C LEU A 94 -3.21 8.91 18.80
N THR A 95 -2.80 7.90 18.00
CA THR A 95 -2.90 7.99 16.54
C THR A 95 -4.36 8.06 16.05
N LYS A 96 -5.31 7.59 16.83
CA LYS A 96 -6.75 7.66 16.54
C LYS A 96 -7.40 8.95 17.05
N SER A 97 -6.66 9.80 17.77
CA SER A 97 -7.15 11.10 18.24
C SER A 97 -7.47 12.03 17.06
N GLN A 98 -8.36 12.99 17.29
CA GLN A 98 -8.62 14.09 16.34
C GLN A 98 -7.56 15.19 16.42
N ASP A 99 -6.76 15.21 17.47
CA ASP A 99 -5.67 16.17 17.65
C ASP A 99 -4.42 15.72 16.88
N SER A 100 -4.04 16.53 15.89
CA SER A 100 -2.86 16.26 15.05
C SER A 100 -1.54 16.32 15.83
N GLY A 101 -1.48 17.04 16.93
CA GLY A 101 -0.33 17.11 17.82
C GLY A 101 -0.12 15.79 18.56
N LEU A 102 -1.20 15.20 19.09
CA LEU A 102 -1.14 13.88 19.73
C LEU A 102 -0.79 12.78 18.71
N GLN A 103 -1.34 12.86 17.50
CA GLN A 103 -0.97 11.96 16.41
C GLN A 103 0.53 12.07 16.09
N ASP A 104 1.06 13.28 16.00
CA ASP A 104 2.48 13.53 15.69
C ASP A 104 3.40 12.98 16.78
N ILE A 105 3.07 13.18 18.05
CA ILE A 105 3.81 12.59 19.19
C ILE A 105 3.86 11.07 19.07
N ALA A 106 2.72 10.43 18.88
CA ALA A 106 2.65 8.97 18.77
C ALA A 106 3.49 8.43 17.61
N VAL A 107 3.44 9.07 16.45
CA VAL A 107 4.18 8.63 15.26
C VAL A 107 5.68 8.87 15.41
N GLN A 108 6.10 9.94 16.09
CA GLN A 108 7.52 10.16 16.43
C GLN A 108 8.02 9.07 17.38
N GLU A 109 7.24 8.69 18.40
CA GLU A 109 7.60 7.60 19.32
C GLU A 109 7.65 6.26 18.57
N TYR A 110 6.73 5.97 17.66
CA TYR A 110 6.83 4.80 16.77
C TYR A 110 8.15 4.80 15.99
N SER A 111 8.51 5.91 15.37
CA SER A 111 9.76 6.02 14.61
C SER A 111 11.01 5.81 15.48
N ALA A 112 10.98 6.20 16.74
CA ALA A 112 12.07 5.94 17.68
C ALA A 112 12.19 4.45 18.03
N LEU A 113 11.08 3.72 18.06
CA LEU A 113 11.02 2.30 18.45
C LEU A 113 11.26 1.32 17.29
N LEU A 114 10.88 1.67 16.05
CA LEU A 114 10.92 0.77 14.88
C LEU A 114 12.34 0.53 14.31
N ARG A 115 13.39 0.78 15.08
CA ARG A 115 14.78 0.63 14.63
C ARG A 115 15.23 -0.81 14.52
N THR A 116 14.66 -1.71 15.32
CA THR A 116 15.05 -3.13 15.33
C THR A 116 14.04 -4.00 14.61
N ARG A 117 14.52 -5.10 14.04
CA ARG A 117 13.67 -6.09 13.38
C ARG A 117 12.55 -6.58 14.30
N LYS A 118 12.88 -6.92 15.55
CA LYS A 118 11.92 -7.46 16.52
C LYS A 118 10.80 -6.48 16.84
N ALA A 119 11.15 -5.19 17.01
CA ALA A 119 10.15 -4.15 17.23
C ALA A 119 9.20 -4.00 16.04
N ARG A 120 9.71 -4.07 14.79
CA ARG A 120 8.90 -4.06 13.57
C ARG A 120 7.99 -5.28 13.46
N GLU A 121 8.49 -6.48 13.84
CA GLU A 121 7.68 -7.70 13.87
C GLU A 121 6.50 -7.61 14.87
N ILE A 122 6.76 -7.06 16.08
CA ILE A 122 5.71 -6.84 17.08
C ILE A 122 4.70 -5.80 16.60
N PHE A 123 5.19 -4.70 16.02
CA PHE A 123 4.35 -3.65 15.46
C PHE A 123 3.42 -4.20 14.35
N TRP A 124 3.96 -5.04 13.47
CA TRP A 124 3.17 -5.70 12.43
C TRP A 124 2.16 -6.72 12.97
N LYS A 125 2.49 -7.43 14.04
CA LYS A 125 1.50 -8.33 14.70
C LYS A 125 0.28 -7.57 15.22
N LEU A 126 0.47 -6.33 15.63
CA LEU A 126 -0.58 -5.43 16.11
C LEU A 126 -1.14 -4.51 15.01
N ARG A 127 -0.97 -4.85 13.73
CA ARG A 127 -1.21 -3.95 12.60
C ARG A 127 -2.60 -3.33 12.54
N GLU A 128 -3.63 -4.02 13.02
CA GLU A 128 -4.98 -3.46 13.09
C GLU A 128 -5.07 -2.22 14.00
N GLU A 129 -4.26 -2.22 15.05
CA GLU A 129 -4.20 -1.12 16.01
C GLU A 129 -3.15 -0.07 15.63
N THR A 130 -2.01 -0.48 15.06
CA THR A 130 -0.83 0.35 14.83
C THR A 130 -0.72 0.87 13.40
N VAL A 131 -0.89 -0.01 12.40
CA VAL A 131 -0.69 0.31 10.97
C VAL A 131 -1.92 0.97 10.37
N ASN A 132 -3.13 0.44 10.64
CA ASN A 132 -4.35 0.97 10.05
C ASN A 132 -4.54 2.47 10.32
N PRO A 133 -4.35 3.00 11.54
CA PRO A 133 -4.47 4.44 11.78
C PRO A 133 -3.45 5.29 11.01
N LEU A 134 -2.24 4.78 10.78
CA LEU A 134 -1.24 5.48 9.96
C LEU A 134 -1.73 5.65 8.51
N PHE A 135 -2.33 4.60 7.95
CA PHE A 135 -2.91 4.67 6.61
C PHE A 135 -4.17 5.54 6.55
N ASP A 136 -4.95 5.61 7.62
CA ASP A 136 -6.09 6.52 7.70
C ASP A 136 -5.63 7.99 7.69
N ILE A 137 -4.51 8.32 8.36
CA ILE A 137 -3.87 9.63 8.26
C ILE A 137 -3.40 9.91 6.83
N LEU A 138 -2.76 8.94 6.15
CA LEU A 138 -2.32 9.10 4.76
C LEU A 138 -3.50 9.32 3.80
N ARG A 139 -4.60 8.58 3.95
CA ARG A 139 -5.82 8.76 3.16
C ARG A 139 -6.44 10.14 3.40
N THR A 140 -6.47 10.59 4.65
CA THR A 140 -6.93 11.95 4.99
C THR A 140 -6.06 13.01 4.32
N ALA A 141 -4.74 12.84 4.30
CA ALA A 141 -3.82 13.77 3.61
C ALA A 141 -4.09 13.87 2.10
N VAL A 142 -4.53 12.79 1.48
CA VAL A 142 -4.89 12.74 0.05
C VAL A 142 -6.34 13.19 -0.20
N GLY A 143 -7.14 13.36 0.86
CA GLY A 143 -8.55 13.72 0.75
C GLY A 143 -9.47 12.56 0.40
N VAL A 144 -9.05 11.32 0.68
CA VAL A 144 -9.81 10.09 0.44
C VAL A 144 -10.30 9.54 1.77
N SER A 145 -11.60 9.26 1.87
CA SER A 145 -12.20 8.56 3.03
C SER A 145 -12.36 7.07 2.73
N LYS A 146 -12.27 6.21 3.76
CA LYS A 146 -12.54 4.77 3.61
C LYS A 146 -13.95 4.46 3.09
N GLU A 147 -14.91 5.35 3.37
CA GLU A 147 -16.29 5.21 2.92
C GLU A 147 -16.47 5.48 1.40
N ASN A 148 -15.47 6.10 0.77
CA ASN A 148 -15.44 6.42 -0.66
C ASN A 148 -14.26 5.71 -1.33
N ASP A 149 -14.24 4.38 -1.29
CA ASP A 149 -13.22 3.50 -1.88
C ASP A 149 -13.01 3.73 -3.40
N SER A 150 -13.90 4.51 -4.02
CA SER A 150 -13.94 4.84 -5.44
C SER A 150 -13.17 6.09 -5.83
N THR A 151 -12.86 7.01 -4.90
CA THR A 151 -12.26 8.32 -5.24
C THR A 151 -10.78 8.26 -5.61
N LEU A 152 -10.06 7.22 -5.21
CA LEU A 152 -8.69 6.97 -5.72
C LEU A 152 -8.68 6.67 -7.23
N ARG A 153 -9.81 6.26 -7.80
CA ARG A 153 -9.98 5.87 -9.21
C ARG A 153 -10.55 6.97 -10.08
N ASN A 154 -11.36 7.86 -9.52
CA ASN A 154 -11.96 8.97 -10.25
C ASN A 154 -11.23 10.27 -9.93
N GLY A 155 -10.66 10.92 -10.94
CA GLY A 155 -10.23 12.31 -10.90
C GLY A 155 -11.41 13.29 -10.75
N GLY A 156 -12.45 12.89 -10.04
CA GLY A 156 -13.68 13.66 -9.81
C GLY A 156 -13.47 14.71 -8.74
N SER A 157 -13.57 15.95 -9.16
CA SER A 157 -13.53 17.20 -8.43
C SER A 157 -14.57 17.22 -7.29
N SER A 158 -14.17 16.79 -6.10
CA SER A 158 -14.80 17.28 -4.88
C SER A 158 -14.03 18.52 -4.44
N ILE A 159 -14.72 19.66 -4.44
CA ILE A 159 -14.18 20.95 -3.98
C ILE A 159 -13.94 20.83 -2.47
N ARG A 160 -12.76 20.32 -2.10
CA ARG A 160 -12.20 20.47 -0.77
C ARG A 160 -11.03 21.42 -0.88
N THR A 161 -10.89 22.31 0.09
CA THR A 161 -9.78 23.27 0.21
C THR A 161 -8.44 22.52 0.07
N THR A 162 -7.96 22.42 -1.17
CA THR A 162 -6.60 21.97 -1.45
C THR A 162 -5.67 23.14 -1.14
N THR A 163 -4.65 22.89 -0.32
CA THR A 163 -3.52 23.81 -0.22
C THR A 163 -2.83 23.91 -1.59
N GLU A 164 -2.03 24.95 -1.80
CA GLU A 164 -1.23 25.16 -3.04
C GLU A 164 -0.44 23.92 -3.48
N SER A 165 -0.23 22.95 -2.59
CA SER A 165 0.45 21.68 -2.84
C SER A 165 -0.45 20.52 -3.29
N GLY A 166 -1.79 20.72 -3.41
CA GLY A 166 -2.72 19.65 -3.79
C GLY A 166 -3.01 18.63 -2.67
N LEU A 167 -2.35 18.72 -1.51
CA LEU A 167 -2.63 17.92 -0.33
C LEU A 167 -3.79 18.54 0.45
N SER A 168 -4.59 17.69 1.12
CA SER A 168 -5.62 18.17 2.06
C SER A 168 -4.96 18.97 3.18
N GLY A 169 -5.46 20.17 3.43
CA GLY A 169 -4.99 21.02 4.54
C GLY A 169 -5.26 20.45 5.94
N LEU A 170 -5.92 19.30 6.03
CA LEU A 170 -6.29 18.63 7.29
C LEU A 170 -5.09 17.93 7.96
N VAL A 171 -4.07 17.54 7.19
CA VAL A 171 -2.87 16.86 7.73
C VAL A 171 -1.66 17.76 7.50
N GLY A 172 -0.97 18.13 8.59
CA GLY A 172 0.26 18.91 8.51
C GLY A 172 1.38 18.14 7.79
N LEU A 173 2.22 18.87 7.04
CA LEU A 173 3.35 18.27 6.32
C LEU A 173 4.34 17.54 7.26
N GLN A 174 4.45 17.97 8.51
CA GLN A 174 5.31 17.35 9.52
C GLN A 174 4.76 15.99 9.92
N LEU A 175 3.48 15.91 10.28
CA LEU A 175 2.81 14.64 10.60
C LEU A 175 2.89 13.67 9.43
N LEU A 176 2.60 14.13 8.20
CA LEU A 176 2.74 13.33 7.01
C LEU A 176 4.16 12.74 6.87
N TYR A 177 5.19 13.57 7.07
CA TYR A 177 6.59 13.12 7.01
C TYR A 177 6.88 12.05 8.06
N HIS A 178 6.45 12.21 9.32
CA HIS A 178 6.68 11.24 10.39
C HIS A 178 5.93 9.93 10.13
N VAL A 179 4.70 9.99 9.61
CA VAL A 179 3.95 8.77 9.20
C VAL A 179 4.68 8.02 8.10
N LEU A 180 5.15 8.72 7.07
CA LEU A 180 5.92 8.10 5.98
C LEU A 180 7.23 7.51 6.49
N LEU A 181 7.90 8.16 7.46
CA LEU A 181 9.12 7.67 8.09
C LEU A 181 8.88 6.36 8.86
N ALA A 182 7.80 6.28 9.63
CA ALA A 182 7.43 5.05 10.35
C ALA A 182 7.13 3.89 9.39
N ILE A 183 6.40 4.13 8.31
CA ILE A 183 6.12 3.11 7.29
C ILE A 183 7.39 2.72 6.52
N TRP A 184 8.27 3.69 6.22
CA TRP A 184 9.59 3.40 5.62
C TRP A 184 10.43 2.50 6.51
N GLN A 185 10.50 2.76 7.83
CA GLN A 185 11.21 1.87 8.76
C GLN A 185 10.59 0.46 8.76
N LEU A 186 9.25 0.37 8.72
CA LEU A 186 8.57 -0.91 8.66
C LEU A 186 8.91 -1.67 7.35
N SER A 187 9.10 -0.98 6.23
CA SER A 187 9.40 -1.56 4.93
C SER A 187 10.70 -2.37 4.86
N PHE A 188 11.59 -2.24 5.83
CA PHE A 188 12.76 -3.12 5.93
C PHE A 188 12.41 -4.59 6.20
N GLU A 189 11.19 -4.88 6.66
CA GLU A 189 10.65 -6.25 6.74
C GLU A 189 9.77 -6.59 5.52
N ALA A 190 10.16 -6.14 4.35
CA ALA A 190 9.40 -6.22 3.10
C ALA A 190 8.82 -7.61 2.81
N SER A 191 9.57 -8.67 3.06
CA SER A 191 9.12 -10.06 2.85
C SER A 191 7.97 -10.47 3.77
N LEU A 192 7.87 -9.88 4.95
CA LEU A 192 6.83 -10.16 5.95
C LEU A 192 5.57 -9.33 5.67
N ILE A 193 5.76 -8.04 5.36
CA ILE A 193 4.66 -7.07 5.37
C ILE A 193 4.11 -6.72 3.99
N GLY A 194 4.91 -6.88 2.93
CA GLY A 194 4.61 -6.29 1.61
C GLY A 194 3.26 -6.70 1.04
N LYS A 195 2.96 -8.01 1.05
CA LYS A 195 1.66 -8.50 0.57
C LYS A 195 0.50 -8.02 1.44
N GLY A 196 0.68 -8.03 2.77
CA GLY A 196 -0.35 -7.56 3.70
C GLY A 196 -0.63 -6.06 3.53
N LEU A 197 0.41 -5.23 3.40
CA LEU A 197 0.25 -3.79 3.16
C LEU A 197 -0.51 -3.51 1.85
N GLU A 198 -0.24 -4.24 0.78
CA GLU A 198 -0.98 -4.05 -0.47
C GLU A 198 -2.42 -4.57 -0.35
N THR A 199 -2.63 -5.76 0.25
CA THR A 199 -3.97 -6.37 0.33
C THR A 199 -4.89 -5.60 1.27
N GLU A 200 -4.38 -5.15 2.43
CA GLU A 200 -5.18 -4.51 3.47
C GLU A 200 -5.27 -2.98 3.28
N GLN A 201 -4.24 -2.35 2.69
CA GLN A 201 -4.11 -0.89 2.64
C GLN A 201 -4.05 -0.29 1.24
N GLU A 202 -3.94 -1.11 0.19
CA GLU A 202 -3.71 -0.64 -1.20
C GLU A 202 -2.52 0.34 -1.29
N LEU A 203 -1.40 -0.04 -0.68
CA LEU A 203 -0.24 0.83 -0.50
C LEU A 203 0.25 1.42 -1.83
N ILE A 204 0.40 0.61 -2.88
CA ILE A 204 0.99 1.07 -4.15
C ILE A 204 0.13 2.16 -4.81
N PRO A 205 -1.20 2.03 -4.95
CA PRO A 205 -2.04 3.11 -5.45
C PRO A 205 -1.99 4.37 -4.59
N LEU A 206 -2.04 4.22 -3.27
CA LEU A 206 -1.98 5.34 -2.34
C LEU A 206 -0.65 6.10 -2.46
N TYR A 207 0.48 5.38 -2.49
CA TYR A 207 1.80 5.96 -2.65
C TYR A 207 2.00 6.61 -4.02
N THR A 208 1.46 6.00 -5.07
CA THR A 208 1.45 6.60 -6.41
C THR A 208 0.68 7.92 -6.43
N HIS A 209 -0.42 8.01 -5.69
CA HIS A 209 -1.17 9.25 -5.55
C HIS A 209 -0.39 10.29 -4.73
N LEU A 210 0.17 9.92 -3.58
CA LEU A 210 0.99 10.79 -2.75
C LEU A 210 2.20 11.34 -3.51
N LEU A 211 2.88 10.53 -4.34
CA LEU A 211 4.00 10.97 -5.18
C LEU A 211 3.60 12.06 -6.18
N ARG A 212 2.37 12.02 -6.71
CA ARG A 212 1.87 13.08 -7.60
C ARG A 212 1.67 14.40 -6.88
N LEU A 213 1.21 14.33 -5.63
CA LEU A 213 0.87 15.48 -4.80
C LEU A 213 2.05 16.02 -3.99
N SER A 214 3.12 15.20 -3.81
CA SER A 214 4.23 15.55 -2.93
C SER A 214 5.07 16.72 -3.50
N PRO A 215 5.12 17.86 -2.77
CA PRO A 215 5.88 19.02 -3.22
C PRO A 215 7.34 19.01 -2.74
N LYS A 216 7.68 18.18 -1.75
CA LYS A 216 8.98 18.21 -1.05
C LYS A 216 9.80 16.95 -1.33
N GLU A 217 11.08 17.13 -1.65
CA GLU A 217 12.00 16.01 -1.89
C GLU A 217 12.10 15.03 -0.73
N LYS A 218 12.07 15.52 0.52
CA LYS A 218 12.14 14.65 1.72
C LYS A 218 10.99 13.64 1.79
N THR A 219 9.77 14.06 1.49
CA THR A 219 8.60 13.15 1.46
C THR A 219 8.63 12.25 0.24
N THR A 220 9.01 12.77 -0.92
CA THR A 220 9.20 11.99 -2.15
C THR A 220 10.24 10.89 -1.96
N ARG A 221 11.35 11.18 -1.28
CA ARG A 221 12.39 10.21 -0.95
C ARG A 221 11.84 9.05 -0.12
N LEU A 222 11.12 9.33 0.97
CA LEU A 222 10.53 8.27 1.81
C LEU A 222 9.55 7.39 1.02
N LEU A 223 8.75 8.00 0.14
CA LEU A 223 7.81 7.26 -0.70
C LEU A 223 8.54 6.33 -1.68
N LEU A 224 9.57 6.82 -2.38
CA LEU A 224 10.34 6.04 -3.35
C LEU A 224 11.13 4.93 -2.65
N SER A 225 11.82 5.26 -1.54
CA SER A 225 12.61 4.28 -0.79
C SER A 225 11.74 3.17 -0.19
N THR A 226 10.53 3.50 0.29
CA THR A 226 9.56 2.49 0.74
C THR A 226 9.14 1.56 -0.39
N LEU A 227 8.79 2.12 -1.55
CA LEU A 227 8.43 1.32 -2.73
C LEU A 227 9.60 0.44 -3.19
N LEU A 228 10.82 0.98 -3.20
CA LEU A 228 12.01 0.23 -3.56
C LEU A 228 12.24 -0.97 -2.62
N ASN A 229 12.15 -0.75 -1.30
CA ASN A 229 12.28 -1.83 -0.33
C ASN A 229 11.24 -2.94 -0.55
N LEU A 230 9.98 -2.57 -0.76
CA LEU A 230 8.88 -3.52 -0.92
C LEU A 230 8.95 -4.29 -2.25
N LEU A 231 9.25 -3.60 -3.36
CA LEU A 231 9.29 -4.19 -4.69
C LEU A 231 10.58 -5.01 -4.93
N SER A 232 11.67 -4.67 -4.24
CA SER A 232 12.94 -5.41 -4.35
C SER A 232 12.89 -6.79 -3.69
N ALA A 233 12.01 -6.99 -2.72
CA ALA A 233 11.92 -8.26 -2.00
C ALA A 233 11.45 -9.41 -2.93
N PRO A 234 12.21 -10.51 -3.03
CA PRO A 234 11.88 -11.60 -3.96
C PRO A 234 10.48 -12.18 -3.76
N SER A 235 10.01 -12.27 -2.51
CA SER A 235 8.67 -12.77 -2.15
C SER A 235 7.53 -11.88 -2.69
N ASN A 236 7.81 -10.62 -2.99
CA ASN A 236 6.83 -9.62 -3.37
C ASN A 236 6.79 -9.37 -4.89
N LYS A 237 7.89 -9.67 -5.61
CA LYS A 237 8.03 -9.34 -7.03
C LYS A 237 6.84 -9.80 -7.87
N SER A 238 6.44 -11.05 -7.74
CA SER A 238 5.33 -11.63 -8.50
C SER A 238 3.96 -10.97 -8.23
N THR A 239 3.79 -10.36 -7.06
CA THR A 239 2.51 -9.77 -6.63
C THR A 239 2.50 -8.26 -6.79
N LEU A 240 3.58 -7.58 -6.37
CA LEU A 240 3.59 -6.11 -6.29
C LEU A 240 4.04 -5.44 -7.60
N LEU A 241 4.94 -6.04 -8.39
CA LEU A 241 5.37 -5.44 -9.66
C LEU A 241 4.22 -5.29 -10.68
N PRO A 242 3.35 -6.30 -10.88
CA PRO A 242 2.15 -6.14 -11.70
C PRO A 242 1.28 -4.98 -11.24
N ILE A 243 1.05 -4.86 -9.92
CA ILE A 243 0.23 -3.78 -9.35
C ILE A 243 0.87 -2.40 -9.57
N ALA A 244 2.21 -2.31 -9.41
CA ALA A 244 2.94 -1.07 -9.65
C ALA A 244 2.83 -0.60 -11.12
N THR A 245 2.92 -1.52 -12.07
CA THR A 245 2.76 -1.24 -13.50
C THR A 245 1.33 -0.79 -13.80
N THR A 246 0.34 -1.54 -13.29
CA THR A 246 -1.08 -1.22 -13.41
C THR A 246 -1.43 0.12 -12.75
N ALA A 247 -0.77 0.50 -11.64
CA ALA A 247 -0.91 1.81 -11.00
C ALA A 247 -0.25 2.96 -11.77
N ARG A 248 0.37 2.69 -12.93
CA ARG A 248 1.11 3.65 -13.77
C ARG A 248 2.31 4.28 -13.05
N LEU A 249 2.91 3.54 -12.12
CA LEU A 249 4.10 4.00 -11.43
C LEU A 249 5.26 4.30 -12.42
N PRO A 250 5.54 3.50 -13.48
CA PRO A 250 6.60 3.80 -14.44
C PRO A 250 6.44 5.18 -15.09
N ALA A 251 5.24 5.53 -15.55
CA ALA A 251 4.97 6.83 -16.16
C ALA A 251 5.16 7.99 -15.15
N LEU A 252 4.82 7.76 -13.89
CA LEU A 252 5.03 8.75 -12.84
C LEU A 252 6.52 8.95 -12.54
N LEU A 253 7.30 7.87 -12.48
CA LEU A 253 8.76 7.95 -12.30
C LEU A 253 9.44 8.69 -13.46
N ALA A 254 9.00 8.46 -14.70
CA ALA A 254 9.47 9.22 -15.86
C ALA A 254 9.20 10.73 -15.71
N ASN A 255 8.02 11.11 -15.21
CA ASN A 255 7.70 12.51 -14.93
C ASN A 255 8.54 13.09 -13.79
N LEU A 256 8.84 12.29 -12.75
CA LEU A 256 9.70 12.72 -11.65
C LEU A 256 11.15 12.96 -12.10
N LYS A 257 11.67 12.17 -13.03
CA LYS A 257 13.00 12.41 -13.65
C LYS A 257 13.12 13.77 -14.33
N GLY A 258 12.01 14.32 -14.84
CA GLY A 258 11.97 15.65 -15.44
C GLY A 258 11.97 16.81 -14.45
N ARG A 259 11.84 16.53 -13.14
CA ARG A 259 11.90 17.57 -12.09
C ARG A 259 13.35 17.85 -11.68
N HIS A 260 13.64 19.08 -11.29
CA HIS A 260 14.95 19.45 -10.74
C HIS A 260 15.09 18.94 -9.30
N LEU A 261 15.44 17.65 -9.16
CA LEU A 261 15.67 17.01 -7.87
C LEU A 261 17.15 17.14 -7.50
N THR A 262 17.42 17.41 -6.22
CA THR A 262 18.77 17.71 -5.72
C THR A 262 19.32 16.64 -4.76
N ASP A 263 18.44 15.85 -4.12
CA ASP A 263 18.82 14.81 -3.17
C ASP A 263 19.44 13.60 -3.92
N PRO A 264 20.73 13.27 -3.68
CA PRO A 264 21.41 12.19 -4.40
C PRO A 264 20.81 10.80 -4.10
N ASP A 265 20.38 10.55 -2.86
CA ASP A 265 19.81 9.26 -2.49
C ASP A 265 18.41 9.07 -3.12
N LEU A 266 17.64 10.18 -3.26
CA LEU A 266 16.37 10.16 -3.99
C LEU A 266 16.58 9.84 -5.48
N LEU A 267 17.62 10.39 -6.10
CA LEU A 267 17.93 10.12 -7.50
C LEU A 267 18.39 8.67 -7.70
N GLU A 268 19.12 8.10 -6.75
CA GLU A 268 19.53 6.69 -6.77
C GLU A 268 18.32 5.77 -6.65
N ASP A 269 17.43 6.00 -5.67
CA ASP A 269 16.19 5.24 -5.49
C ASP A 269 15.29 5.34 -6.73
N LEU A 270 15.13 6.55 -7.30
CA LEU A 270 14.36 6.79 -8.52
C LEU A 270 14.89 6.00 -9.70
N LYS A 271 16.23 5.98 -9.87
CA LYS A 271 16.89 5.20 -10.93
C LYS A 271 16.67 3.70 -10.71
N ALA A 272 16.94 3.20 -9.51
CA ALA A 272 16.79 1.78 -9.18
C ALA A 272 15.36 1.27 -9.40
N LEU A 273 14.35 2.04 -8.97
CA LEU A 273 12.94 1.72 -9.22
C LEU A 273 12.59 1.72 -10.70
N THR A 274 13.12 2.71 -11.46
CA THR A 274 12.85 2.76 -12.90
C THR A 274 13.47 1.57 -13.61
N ASP A 275 14.75 1.28 -13.36
CA ASP A 275 15.45 0.16 -13.98
C ASP A 275 14.76 -1.18 -13.68
N MET A 276 14.29 -1.37 -12.44
CA MET A 276 13.54 -2.57 -12.02
C MET A 276 12.20 -2.71 -12.76
N LEU A 277 11.44 -1.62 -12.91
CA LEU A 277 10.14 -1.65 -13.59
C LEU A 277 10.31 -1.77 -15.11
N ASP A 278 11.33 -1.17 -15.69
CA ASP A 278 11.67 -1.30 -17.11
C ASP A 278 12.09 -2.74 -17.44
N GLU A 279 12.92 -3.38 -16.59
CA GLU A 279 13.29 -4.78 -16.69
C GLU A 279 12.05 -5.69 -16.63
N TYR A 280 11.19 -5.45 -15.62
CA TYR A 280 9.94 -6.19 -15.48
C TYR A 280 9.05 -6.03 -16.70
N THR A 281 8.80 -4.80 -17.15
CA THR A 281 7.92 -4.52 -18.30
C THR A 281 8.47 -5.12 -19.59
N SER A 282 9.80 -5.06 -19.80
CA SER A 282 10.45 -5.66 -20.96
C SER A 282 10.40 -7.18 -20.97
N SER A 283 10.32 -7.82 -19.79
CA SER A 283 10.21 -9.26 -19.65
C SER A 283 8.78 -9.79 -19.80
N GLN A 284 7.78 -8.90 -19.75
CA GLN A 284 6.36 -9.30 -19.82
C GLN A 284 5.91 -9.52 -21.25
N THR A 285 5.15 -10.58 -21.46
CA THR A 285 4.38 -10.76 -22.68
C THR A 285 3.04 -10.02 -22.57
N THR A 286 2.39 -9.78 -23.71
CA THR A 286 1.05 -9.20 -23.74
C THR A 286 0.04 -10.04 -22.94
N PHE A 287 0.26 -11.37 -22.87
CA PHE A 287 -0.54 -12.27 -22.04
C PHE A 287 -0.32 -12.02 -20.54
N ASP A 288 0.93 -11.81 -20.12
CA ASP A 288 1.27 -11.54 -18.71
C ASP A 288 0.68 -10.21 -18.25
N GLU A 289 0.69 -9.17 -19.11
CA GLU A 289 0.03 -7.90 -18.84
C GLU A 289 -1.48 -8.08 -18.58
N TYR A 290 -2.15 -8.81 -19.46
CA TYR A 290 -3.56 -9.13 -19.32
C TYR A 290 -3.84 -9.90 -18.02
N ALA A 291 -3.07 -10.95 -17.76
CA ALA A 291 -3.21 -11.78 -16.56
C ALA A 291 -2.99 -10.94 -15.27
N ALA A 292 -2.01 -10.03 -15.28
CA ALA A 292 -1.76 -9.12 -14.16
C ALA A 292 -2.94 -8.17 -13.91
N GLU A 293 -3.52 -7.59 -14.96
CA GLU A 293 -4.70 -6.72 -14.84
C GLU A 293 -5.90 -7.47 -14.25
N VAL A 294 -6.21 -8.65 -14.78
CA VAL A 294 -7.32 -9.48 -14.29
C VAL A 294 -7.10 -9.90 -12.84
N ASN A 295 -5.89 -10.37 -12.48
CA ASN A 295 -5.57 -10.78 -11.12
C ASN A 295 -5.61 -9.62 -10.11
N SER A 296 -5.23 -8.41 -10.53
CA SER A 296 -5.33 -7.21 -9.69
C SER A 296 -6.78 -6.75 -9.48
N GLY A 297 -7.72 -7.18 -10.32
CA GLY A 297 -9.10 -6.71 -10.36
C GLY A 297 -9.25 -5.27 -10.86
N ARG A 298 -8.20 -4.66 -11.42
CA ARG A 298 -8.15 -3.26 -11.87
C ARG A 298 -8.11 -3.16 -13.38
N LEU A 299 -9.18 -3.61 -14.04
CA LEU A 299 -9.27 -3.60 -15.49
C LEU A 299 -9.30 -2.17 -16.06
N ARG A 300 -8.58 -1.97 -17.16
CA ARG A 300 -8.54 -0.73 -17.95
C ARG A 300 -8.60 -1.07 -19.43
N TRP A 301 -8.92 -0.09 -20.26
CA TRP A 301 -8.80 -0.24 -21.72
C TRP A 301 -7.32 -0.24 -22.16
N SER A 302 -6.54 -1.23 -21.70
CA SER A 302 -5.18 -1.49 -22.16
C SER A 302 -5.19 -2.19 -23.53
N PRO A 303 -4.05 -2.25 -24.23
CA PRO A 303 -3.96 -2.86 -25.55
C PRO A 303 -4.53 -4.29 -25.64
N PRO A 304 -4.26 -5.23 -24.71
CA PRO A 304 -4.80 -6.59 -24.78
C PRO A 304 -6.33 -6.64 -24.94
N HIS A 305 -7.08 -5.77 -24.22
CA HIS A 305 -8.54 -5.78 -24.29
C HIS A 305 -9.11 -5.39 -25.66
N ARG A 306 -8.34 -4.67 -26.50
CA ARG A 306 -8.75 -4.16 -27.80
C ARG A 306 -8.11 -4.88 -28.97
N ASP A 307 -7.05 -5.65 -28.75
CA ASP A 307 -6.31 -6.33 -29.81
C ASP A 307 -6.96 -7.67 -30.18
N THR A 308 -7.50 -7.74 -31.40
CA THR A 308 -8.11 -8.94 -31.93
C THR A 308 -7.11 -10.08 -32.14
N THR A 309 -5.84 -9.76 -32.38
CA THR A 309 -4.77 -10.76 -32.54
C THR A 309 -4.47 -11.41 -31.21
N PHE A 310 -4.36 -10.62 -30.14
CA PHE A 310 -4.21 -11.10 -28.78
C PHE A 310 -5.27 -12.15 -28.41
N TRP A 311 -6.55 -11.85 -28.66
CA TRP A 311 -7.66 -12.73 -28.32
C TRP A 311 -7.64 -14.03 -29.14
N ARG A 312 -7.30 -13.95 -30.42
CA ARG A 312 -7.19 -15.14 -31.29
C ARG A 312 -6.13 -16.11 -30.80
N GLU A 313 -5.01 -15.60 -30.34
CA GLU A 313 -3.87 -16.41 -29.87
C GLU A 313 -4.03 -16.90 -28.44
N ASN A 314 -4.66 -16.11 -27.56
CA ASN A 314 -4.62 -16.35 -26.13
C ASN A 314 -5.95 -16.79 -25.49
N ALA A 315 -7.10 -16.66 -26.16
CA ALA A 315 -8.41 -16.94 -25.56
C ALA A 315 -8.51 -18.35 -24.95
N ARG A 316 -7.98 -19.37 -25.66
CA ARG A 316 -7.97 -20.74 -25.15
C ARG A 316 -7.06 -20.90 -23.93
N ASN A 317 -5.88 -20.31 -23.97
CA ASN A 317 -4.95 -20.31 -22.85
C ASN A 317 -5.55 -19.62 -21.60
N ILE A 318 -6.23 -18.48 -21.79
CA ILE A 318 -6.93 -17.78 -20.68
C ILE A 318 -7.97 -18.69 -20.03
N LEU A 319 -8.71 -19.48 -20.81
CA LEU A 319 -9.78 -20.35 -20.31
C LEU A 319 -9.25 -21.62 -19.64
N GLU A 320 -8.07 -22.12 -20.02
CA GLU A 320 -7.53 -23.42 -19.60
C GLU A 320 -6.37 -23.32 -18.61
N ASN A 321 -5.58 -22.22 -18.65
CA ASN A 321 -4.39 -22.08 -17.84
C ASN A 321 -4.72 -22.05 -16.33
N GLU A 322 -3.84 -22.66 -15.52
CA GLU A 322 -3.95 -22.72 -14.06
C GLU A 322 -5.34 -23.18 -13.55
N GLY A 323 -5.97 -24.13 -14.27
CA GLY A 323 -7.29 -24.64 -13.90
C GLY A 323 -8.42 -23.60 -13.99
N GLY A 324 -8.29 -22.63 -14.90
CA GLY A 324 -9.28 -21.59 -15.12
C GLY A 324 -9.25 -20.49 -14.06
N ALA A 325 -8.08 -20.12 -13.57
CA ALA A 325 -7.91 -19.07 -12.56
C ALA A 325 -8.38 -17.71 -13.08
N LEU A 326 -8.03 -17.32 -14.30
CA LEU A 326 -8.42 -16.04 -14.88
C LEU A 326 -9.93 -15.90 -15.11
N PRO A 327 -10.66 -16.89 -15.66
CA PRO A 327 -12.13 -16.83 -15.72
C PRO A 327 -12.79 -16.72 -14.35
N LYS A 328 -12.31 -17.43 -13.33
CA LYS A 328 -12.81 -17.29 -11.96
C LYS A 328 -12.60 -15.88 -11.42
N LYS A 329 -11.46 -15.28 -11.73
CA LYS A 329 -11.18 -13.90 -11.33
C LYS A 329 -12.06 -12.89 -12.04
N LEU A 330 -12.33 -13.09 -13.33
CA LEU A 330 -13.32 -12.28 -14.06
C LEU A 330 -14.72 -12.40 -13.44
N GLN A 331 -15.13 -13.62 -13.02
CA GLN A 331 -16.39 -13.81 -12.30
C GLN A 331 -16.43 -12.99 -10.99
N GLU A 332 -15.37 -13.03 -10.20
CA GLU A 332 -15.28 -12.23 -8.96
C GLU A 332 -15.41 -10.72 -9.25
N ILE A 333 -14.72 -10.25 -10.29
CA ILE A 333 -14.77 -8.84 -10.72
C ILE A 333 -16.20 -8.48 -11.10
N MET A 334 -16.87 -9.28 -11.91
CA MET A 334 -18.24 -9.04 -12.36
C MET A 334 -19.28 -9.16 -11.26
N GLY A 335 -18.98 -9.90 -10.19
CA GLY A 335 -19.85 -10.04 -9.02
C GLY A 335 -19.91 -8.80 -8.11
N LYS A 336 -18.98 -7.86 -8.24
CA LYS A 336 -18.93 -6.62 -7.45
C LYS A 336 -19.82 -5.53 -8.08
N SER A 337 -20.31 -4.59 -7.25
CA SER A 337 -21.22 -3.53 -7.73
C SER A 337 -20.53 -2.47 -8.60
N TRP A 338 -19.29 -2.10 -8.29
CA TRP A 338 -18.51 -1.08 -9.02
C TRP A 338 -19.28 0.23 -9.26
N ASP A 339 -20.04 0.71 -8.26
CA ASP A 339 -20.94 1.86 -8.42
C ASP A 339 -20.22 3.12 -8.92
N ASP A 340 -18.95 3.28 -8.59
CA ASP A 340 -18.15 4.44 -8.94
C ASP A 340 -17.19 4.21 -10.12
N ASN A 341 -17.06 2.96 -10.61
CA ASN A 341 -16.17 2.66 -11.73
C ASN A 341 -16.75 1.58 -12.65
N LYS A 342 -17.86 1.89 -13.28
CA LYS A 342 -18.56 1.00 -14.22
C LYS A 342 -17.71 0.55 -15.42
N GLN A 343 -16.64 1.28 -15.71
CA GLN A 343 -15.70 0.92 -16.78
C GLN A 343 -15.10 -0.48 -16.58
N VAL A 344 -14.86 -0.89 -15.32
CA VAL A 344 -14.35 -2.24 -15.03
C VAL A 344 -15.34 -3.32 -15.48
N LEU A 345 -16.63 -3.12 -15.24
CA LEU A 345 -17.67 -4.05 -15.70
C LEU A 345 -17.77 -4.08 -17.22
N ALA A 346 -17.70 -2.92 -17.88
CA ALA A 346 -17.71 -2.84 -19.34
C ALA A 346 -16.55 -3.62 -19.96
N ILE A 347 -15.33 -3.46 -19.40
CA ILE A 347 -14.15 -4.19 -19.87
C ILE A 347 -14.32 -5.70 -19.63
N ALA A 348 -14.78 -6.11 -18.45
CA ALA A 348 -15.01 -7.52 -18.16
C ALA A 348 -16.04 -8.14 -19.13
N CYS A 349 -17.12 -7.44 -19.48
CA CYS A 349 -18.10 -7.86 -20.49
C CYS A 349 -17.46 -8.00 -21.88
N ASN A 350 -16.64 -7.00 -22.29
CA ASN A 350 -15.88 -7.08 -23.55
C ASN A 350 -15.00 -8.32 -23.60
N ASP A 351 -14.23 -8.58 -22.55
CA ASP A 351 -13.32 -9.70 -22.47
C ASP A 351 -14.05 -11.03 -22.57
N VAL A 352 -15.15 -11.17 -21.85
CA VAL A 352 -16.01 -12.35 -21.94
C VAL A 352 -16.53 -12.56 -23.36
N GLY A 353 -16.98 -11.49 -24.03
CA GLY A 353 -17.38 -11.54 -25.43
C GLY A 353 -16.25 -12.00 -26.37
N CYS A 354 -15.04 -11.49 -26.13
CA CYS A 354 -13.85 -11.87 -26.89
C CYS A 354 -13.46 -13.35 -26.66
N LEU A 355 -13.57 -13.84 -25.41
CA LEU A 355 -13.32 -15.26 -25.09
C LEU A 355 -14.31 -16.18 -25.79
N VAL A 356 -15.60 -15.88 -25.76
CA VAL A 356 -16.64 -16.67 -26.45
C VAL A 356 -16.41 -16.67 -27.95
N LYS A 357 -16.10 -15.52 -28.53
CA LYS A 357 -15.85 -15.38 -29.97
C LYS A 357 -14.65 -16.21 -30.45
N ASN A 358 -13.54 -16.21 -29.69
CA ASN A 358 -12.28 -16.80 -30.13
C ASN A 358 -12.04 -18.24 -29.62
N ALA A 359 -12.82 -18.70 -28.63
CA ALA A 359 -12.79 -20.08 -28.12
C ALA A 359 -14.23 -20.60 -27.87
N PRO A 360 -15.07 -20.69 -28.90
CA PRO A 360 -16.49 -21.07 -28.74
C PRO A 360 -16.68 -22.48 -28.20
N ASP A 361 -15.76 -23.39 -28.49
CA ASP A 361 -15.74 -24.76 -27.97
C ASP A 361 -15.53 -24.83 -26.43
N ARG A 362 -15.02 -23.75 -25.84
CA ARG A 362 -14.78 -23.64 -24.39
C ARG A 362 -15.79 -22.75 -23.66
N ARG A 363 -16.83 -22.27 -24.33
CA ARG A 363 -17.90 -21.43 -23.74
C ARG A 363 -18.54 -22.04 -22.48
N SER A 364 -18.60 -23.38 -22.42
CA SER A 364 -19.13 -24.09 -21.25
C SER A 364 -18.38 -23.81 -19.93
N VAL A 365 -17.10 -23.40 -19.99
CA VAL A 365 -16.32 -22.99 -18.81
C VAL A 365 -16.94 -21.73 -18.20
N LEU A 366 -17.23 -20.74 -19.03
CA LEU A 366 -17.85 -19.45 -18.58
C LEU A 366 -19.29 -19.66 -18.12
N GLU A 367 -20.02 -20.59 -18.74
CA GLU A 367 -21.39 -20.92 -18.34
C GLU A 367 -21.44 -21.63 -16.99
N LYS A 368 -20.54 -22.57 -16.73
CA LYS A 368 -20.40 -23.25 -15.43
C LYS A 368 -20.04 -22.29 -14.28
N LEU A 369 -19.32 -21.23 -14.58
CA LEU A 369 -18.99 -20.17 -13.62
C LEU A 369 -20.16 -19.17 -13.42
N GLY A 370 -21.27 -19.30 -14.14
CA GLY A 370 -22.41 -18.39 -14.07
C GLY A 370 -22.17 -17.02 -14.76
N ILE A 371 -21.05 -16.85 -15.46
CA ILE A 371 -20.68 -15.59 -16.12
C ILE A 371 -21.72 -15.19 -17.17
N LYS A 372 -22.28 -16.17 -17.93
CA LYS A 372 -23.34 -15.91 -18.93
C LYS A 372 -24.56 -15.22 -18.29
N GLY A 373 -25.06 -15.76 -17.18
CA GLY A 373 -26.19 -15.18 -16.46
C GLY A 373 -25.87 -13.75 -16.00
N ARG A 374 -24.66 -13.54 -15.45
CA ARG A 374 -24.25 -12.21 -15.00
C ARG A 374 -24.13 -11.20 -16.13
N VAL A 375 -23.59 -11.58 -17.30
CA VAL A 375 -23.54 -10.70 -18.48
C VAL A 375 -24.96 -10.33 -18.95
N MET A 376 -25.90 -11.29 -18.90
CA MET A 376 -27.31 -11.02 -19.25
C MET A 376 -27.97 -10.02 -18.29
N GLU A 377 -27.71 -10.11 -16.98
CA GLU A 377 -28.18 -9.12 -16.01
C GLU A 377 -27.65 -7.71 -16.30
N LEU A 378 -26.35 -7.61 -16.68
CA LEU A 378 -25.69 -6.34 -16.98
C LEU A 378 -26.21 -5.65 -18.24
N MET A 379 -26.98 -6.33 -19.09
CA MET A 379 -27.67 -5.71 -20.24
C MET A 379 -28.68 -4.61 -19.83
N THR A 380 -29.10 -4.62 -18.57
CA THR A 380 -30.02 -3.63 -18.01
C THR A 380 -29.34 -2.65 -17.05
N ASP A 381 -28.02 -2.64 -16.97
CA ASP A 381 -27.26 -1.71 -16.10
C ASP A 381 -27.53 -0.26 -16.47
N LYS A 382 -27.44 0.66 -15.51
CA LYS A 382 -27.64 2.10 -15.71
C LYS A 382 -26.57 2.74 -16.61
N ASP A 383 -25.36 2.19 -16.59
CA ASP A 383 -24.23 2.67 -17.41
C ASP A 383 -24.36 2.18 -18.85
N GLU A 384 -24.25 3.11 -19.81
CA GLU A 384 -24.38 2.81 -21.23
C GLU A 384 -23.26 1.92 -21.75
N GLY A 385 -22.03 2.14 -21.30
CA GLY A 385 -20.87 1.34 -21.70
C GLY A 385 -21.01 -0.12 -21.25
N VAL A 386 -21.50 -0.35 -20.02
CA VAL A 386 -21.76 -1.70 -19.51
C VAL A 386 -22.86 -2.38 -20.33
N ARG A 387 -23.98 -1.68 -20.59
CA ARG A 387 -25.06 -2.23 -21.43
C ARG A 387 -24.58 -2.61 -22.83
N TRP A 388 -23.80 -1.74 -23.46
CA TRP A 388 -23.30 -1.97 -24.81
C TRP A 388 -22.41 -3.21 -24.88
N GLU A 389 -21.40 -3.29 -23.99
CA GLU A 389 -20.46 -4.42 -23.98
C GLU A 389 -21.10 -5.74 -23.56
N SER A 390 -22.09 -5.70 -22.64
CA SER A 390 -22.85 -6.89 -22.28
C SER A 390 -23.73 -7.40 -23.41
N LEU A 391 -24.43 -6.52 -24.13
CA LEU A 391 -25.20 -6.88 -25.32
C LEU A 391 -24.33 -7.51 -26.39
N ARG A 392 -23.15 -6.92 -26.64
CA ARG A 392 -22.18 -7.46 -27.60
C ARG A 392 -21.70 -8.85 -27.21
N ALA A 393 -21.38 -9.05 -25.92
CA ALA A 393 -20.96 -10.34 -25.40
C ALA A 393 -22.05 -11.41 -25.53
N VAL A 394 -23.31 -11.10 -25.18
CA VAL A 394 -24.45 -12.02 -25.38
C VAL A 394 -24.65 -12.35 -26.85
N GLY A 395 -24.47 -11.37 -27.74
CA GLY A 395 -24.55 -11.57 -29.18
C GLY A 395 -23.56 -12.63 -29.70
N GLU A 396 -22.35 -12.71 -29.10
CA GLU A 396 -21.37 -13.76 -29.43
C GLU A 396 -21.85 -15.16 -29.01
N TRP A 397 -22.51 -15.31 -27.85
CA TRP A 397 -23.14 -16.58 -27.47
C TRP A 397 -24.27 -16.99 -28.40
N MET A 398 -25.09 -16.05 -28.86
CA MET A 398 -26.24 -16.34 -29.71
C MET A 398 -25.83 -16.86 -31.07
N LYS A 399 -24.71 -16.41 -31.65
CA LYS A 399 -24.20 -16.92 -32.93
C LYS A 399 -24.03 -18.45 -32.94
N TYR A 400 -23.63 -19.02 -31.83
CA TYR A 400 -23.37 -20.46 -31.69
C TYR A 400 -24.57 -21.26 -31.15
N SER A 401 -25.64 -20.59 -30.73
CA SER A 401 -26.88 -21.28 -30.31
C SER A 401 -27.76 -21.72 -31.46
N PHE A 402 -27.48 -21.23 -32.66
CA PHE A 402 -28.22 -21.57 -33.91
C PHE A 402 -27.45 -22.56 -34.79
N GLU A 403 -26.27 -22.98 -34.40
CA GLU A 403 -25.42 -23.92 -35.12
C GLU A 403 -25.52 -25.37 -34.62
N GLU A 404 -26.30 -25.61 -33.55
CA GLU A 404 -26.72 -26.94 -33.07
C GLU A 404 -28.13 -27.27 -33.59
#